data_cf8890e31c5e694033e30a71b889db04
#
_entry.id   cf8890e31c5e694033e30a71b889db04
#
_cell.length_a   1.000
_cell.length_b   1.000
_cell.length_c   1.000
_cell.angle_alpha   90.00
_cell.angle_beta   90.00
_cell.angle_gamma   90.00
#
_symmetry.space_group_name_H-M   'P 1'
#
loop_
_entity.id
_entity.type
_entity.pdbx_description
1 polymer ?
#
loop_
_entity_poly.entity_id
_entity_poly.type
_entity_poly.pdbx_seq_one_letter_code
_entity_poly.pdbx_strand_id
1 'polypeptide(L)'
;MQEANVVDITPFLAKHQLPLKYQYLSEQFFIPLAHDILSAKMTGQPMLVAINGCQGSGKTTLADFLVTWVNSNTEFNSVSLSIDDFYLSRDARNELAKDVHPLFASRGVPGTHDTQLMEQTLSALLAGKVEVPLPQFDKLTDDPVPKEQWSSNQKPIDIVFFEGWCVASTPQQPYQLQTPVNELEQLEDADGIWRRCVNSCLANEYQNVFAMADYTIMLKAPSFEDVYAWRLEQEHKLIAKKGQGQGTFDEVSLKRFISHFERITRENLATLAHSVDALLLLDTERDITKMELLADQIAQPLIFTDLDGTLLDHDSYECEVIKPFLAKLNDTGVNVIFNTSKTFAEVTDIQKGLDHHQPFIVENGAAVYIPKDYFKVKPIGCDEYKGYWRFAMTQSTDKLHEDLKQYASQFSHCVRLFSQFSAQEIAELTGLPVDKSELALQRQYSDPVCFSGSEEEKQGLIDAMSQAGYEVLVGGRFIHLTKGNNKGLAQKWLLNQFKKAYRNPFTVIALGDSQNDVAMLKAADTAILINNPGSQVQSQILQKAWQLSEKPAPAGWVQEVSALTIIKARFAAKQEQSHG
;
A
#
# COMPACT_ATOMS: atom_id res chain seq x y z
N MET A 1 9.93 7.83 37.01
CA MET A 1 8.50 7.61 36.70
C MET A 1 7.90 9.00 36.55
N GLN A 2 7.73 9.46 35.29
CA GLN A 2 6.94 10.65 35.01
C GLN A 2 5.49 10.28 35.33
N GLU A 3 4.80 11.11 36.13
CA GLU A 3 3.37 11.00 36.35
C GLU A 3 2.68 10.98 34.98
N ALA A 4 2.00 9.88 34.66
CA ALA A 4 1.19 9.80 33.46
C ALA A 4 0.11 10.88 33.59
N ASN A 5 0.17 11.92 32.77
CA ASN A 5 -0.92 12.86 32.62
C ASN A 5 -2.16 12.07 32.24
N VAL A 6 -3.08 11.89 33.18
CA VAL A 6 -4.38 11.26 32.93
C VAL A 6 -5.09 12.17 31.92
N VAL A 7 -5.21 11.69 30.69
CA VAL A 7 -5.92 12.42 29.64
C VAL A 7 -7.39 12.48 30.05
N ASP A 8 -7.92 13.69 30.25
CA ASP A 8 -9.35 13.87 30.51
C ASP A 8 -10.18 13.59 29.25
N ILE A 9 -10.76 12.40 29.19
CA ILE A 9 -11.66 11.99 28.10
C ILE A 9 -13.14 12.21 28.41
N THR A 10 -13.46 12.87 29.52
CA THR A 10 -14.85 13.16 29.95
C THR A 10 -15.67 13.85 28.84
N PRO A 11 -15.13 14.88 28.13
CA PRO A 11 -15.87 15.50 27.05
C PRO A 11 -16.17 14.55 25.88
N PHE A 12 -15.24 13.64 25.57
CA PHE A 12 -15.43 12.62 24.54
C PHE A 12 -16.51 11.61 24.95
N LEU A 13 -16.49 11.12 26.19
CA LEU A 13 -17.52 10.21 26.71
C LEU A 13 -18.90 10.84 26.65
N ALA A 14 -19.02 12.12 27.04
CA ALA A 14 -20.28 12.86 26.98
C ALA A 14 -20.80 13.05 25.55
N LYS A 15 -19.91 13.44 24.60
CA LYS A 15 -20.24 13.59 23.17
C LYS A 15 -20.83 12.30 22.58
N HIS A 16 -20.25 11.16 22.89
CA HIS A 16 -20.63 9.86 22.34
C HIS A 16 -21.62 9.07 23.22
N GLN A 17 -22.06 9.64 24.37
CA GLN A 17 -22.94 8.96 25.33
C GLN A 17 -22.39 7.59 25.77
N LEU A 18 -21.08 7.52 25.98
CA LEU A 18 -20.39 6.29 26.33
C LEU A 18 -20.36 6.07 27.86
N PRO A 19 -20.47 4.81 28.31
CA PRO A 19 -20.37 4.49 29.73
C PRO A 19 -18.94 4.69 30.25
N LEU A 20 -18.79 4.88 31.56
CA LEU A 20 -17.49 5.10 32.20
C LEU A 20 -16.47 3.97 31.97
N LYS A 21 -16.92 2.76 31.65
CA LYS A 21 -16.00 1.67 31.25
C LYS A 21 -15.10 2.03 30.06
N TYR A 22 -15.53 2.94 29.20
CA TYR A 22 -14.72 3.44 28.08
C TYR A 22 -13.49 4.24 28.53
N GLN A 23 -13.48 4.80 29.74
CA GLN A 23 -12.27 5.40 30.28
C GLN A 23 -11.19 4.34 30.46
N TYR A 24 -11.54 3.22 31.07
CA TYR A 24 -10.61 2.09 31.22
C TYR A 24 -10.17 1.52 29.86
N LEU A 25 -11.09 1.32 28.90
CA LEU A 25 -10.76 0.84 27.57
C LEU A 25 -9.80 1.80 26.84
N SER A 26 -10.01 3.11 27.00
CA SER A 26 -9.15 4.12 26.39
C SER A 26 -7.74 4.08 26.97
N GLU A 27 -7.60 3.96 28.27
CA GLU A 27 -6.30 3.88 28.94
C GLU A 27 -5.55 2.57 28.61
N GLN A 28 -6.27 1.45 28.51
CA GLN A 28 -5.66 0.13 28.26
C GLN A 28 -5.37 -0.15 26.79
N PHE A 29 -6.16 0.39 25.86
CA PHE A 29 -6.08 0.02 24.45
C PHE A 29 -5.93 1.21 23.51
N PHE A 30 -6.74 2.27 23.64
CA PHE A 30 -6.79 3.32 22.62
C PHE A 30 -5.58 4.26 22.70
N ILE A 31 -5.14 4.63 23.90
CA ILE A 31 -3.95 5.47 24.09
C ILE A 31 -2.67 4.71 23.68
N PRO A 32 -2.44 3.45 24.13
CA PRO A 32 -1.32 2.64 23.64
C PRO A 32 -1.34 2.47 22.12
N LEU A 33 -2.51 2.25 21.50
CA LEU A 33 -2.66 2.17 20.05
C LEU A 33 -2.27 3.50 19.36
N ALA A 34 -2.71 4.64 19.93
CA ALA A 34 -2.32 5.95 19.39
C ALA A 34 -0.80 6.16 19.42
N HIS A 35 -0.13 5.74 20.50
CA HIS A 35 1.33 5.78 20.59
C HIS A 35 2.00 4.87 19.58
N ASP A 36 1.48 3.67 19.33
CA ASP A 36 2.02 2.75 18.32
C ASP A 36 1.88 3.32 16.91
N ILE A 37 0.72 3.89 16.57
CA ILE A 37 0.50 4.60 15.30
C ILE A 37 1.51 5.74 15.12
N LEU A 38 1.72 6.55 16.16
CA LEU A 38 2.68 7.66 16.09
C LEU A 38 4.12 7.18 15.95
N SER A 39 4.48 6.04 16.55
CA SER A 39 5.81 5.45 16.39
C SER A 39 6.05 4.91 14.99
N ALA A 40 4.99 4.44 14.32
CA ALA A 40 5.02 3.98 12.93
C ALA A 40 5.01 5.13 11.91
N LYS A 41 4.67 6.37 12.34
CA LYS A 41 4.60 7.54 11.45
C LYS A 41 5.98 8.03 11.06
N MET A 42 6.26 8.06 9.75
CA MET A 42 7.49 8.64 9.23
C MET A 42 7.48 10.18 9.36
N THR A 43 8.62 10.73 9.78
CA THR A 43 8.78 12.18 9.95
C THR A 43 8.55 12.93 8.63
N GLY A 44 7.68 13.95 8.67
CA GLY A 44 7.41 14.84 7.54
C GLY A 44 6.57 14.23 6.41
N GLN A 45 6.03 13.02 6.57
CA GLN A 45 5.11 12.42 5.61
C GLN A 45 3.72 12.26 6.22
N PRO A 46 2.61 12.62 5.53
CA PRO A 46 1.27 12.26 5.94
C PRO A 46 1.09 10.74 5.96
N MET A 47 0.18 10.26 6.82
CA MET A 47 -0.06 8.84 7.06
C MET A 47 -1.53 8.50 6.91
N LEU A 48 -1.85 7.41 6.22
CA LEU A 48 -3.20 6.84 6.16
C LEU A 48 -3.30 5.63 7.09
N VAL A 49 -4.19 5.72 8.07
CA VAL A 49 -4.53 4.64 9.01
C VAL A 49 -5.87 4.05 8.61
N ALA A 50 -5.87 2.82 8.13
CA ALA A 50 -7.07 2.08 7.77
C ALA A 50 -7.67 1.37 8.99
N ILE A 51 -8.96 1.55 9.25
CA ILE A 51 -9.67 0.92 10.37
C ILE A 51 -10.78 0.00 9.84
N ASN A 52 -10.58 -1.30 9.95
CA ASN A 52 -11.59 -2.31 9.63
C ASN A 52 -12.38 -2.70 10.88
N GLY A 53 -13.66 -2.92 10.71
CA GLY A 53 -14.53 -3.47 11.75
C GLY A 53 -15.96 -3.63 11.25
N CYS A 54 -16.60 -4.72 11.60
CA CYS A 54 -17.98 -5.00 11.21
C CYS A 54 -18.97 -3.97 11.77
N GLN A 55 -20.21 -4.05 11.34
CA GLN A 55 -21.28 -3.20 11.85
C GLN A 55 -21.44 -3.40 13.37
N GLY A 56 -21.45 -2.31 14.11
CA GLY A 56 -21.58 -2.34 15.58
C GLY A 56 -20.29 -2.61 16.35
N SER A 57 -19.14 -2.80 15.72
CA SER A 57 -17.86 -3.07 16.39
C SER A 57 -17.25 -1.88 17.11
N GLY A 58 -17.74 -0.65 16.89
CA GLY A 58 -17.19 0.56 17.51
C GLY A 58 -16.07 1.26 16.72
N LYS A 59 -15.84 0.90 15.44
CA LYS A 59 -14.78 1.49 14.59
C LYS A 59 -14.86 3.01 14.48
N THR A 60 -16.06 3.58 14.28
CA THR A 60 -16.27 5.04 14.20
C THR A 60 -15.93 5.72 15.53
N THR A 61 -16.30 5.09 16.66
CA THR A 61 -15.94 5.59 17.99
C THR A 61 -14.44 5.58 18.21
N LEU A 62 -13.75 4.52 17.78
CA LEU A 62 -12.29 4.44 17.83
C LEU A 62 -11.64 5.50 16.94
N ALA A 63 -12.10 5.67 15.69
CA ALA A 63 -11.59 6.69 14.79
C ALA A 63 -11.73 8.10 15.37
N ASP A 64 -12.91 8.45 15.91
CA ASP A 64 -13.17 9.74 16.55
C ASP A 64 -12.31 9.94 17.82
N PHE A 65 -12.09 8.87 18.59
CA PHE A 65 -11.17 8.93 19.73
C PHE A 65 -9.75 9.25 19.28
N LEU A 66 -9.23 8.52 18.30
CA LEU A 66 -7.88 8.71 17.79
C LEU A 66 -7.69 10.13 17.22
N VAL A 67 -8.66 10.65 16.46
CA VAL A 67 -8.63 12.05 15.99
C VAL A 67 -8.60 13.02 17.16
N THR A 68 -9.48 12.85 18.13
CA THR A 68 -9.57 13.75 19.28
C THR A 68 -8.28 13.73 20.09
N TRP A 69 -7.74 12.52 20.33
CA TRP A 69 -6.53 12.34 21.10
C TRP A 69 -5.29 12.91 20.39
N VAL A 70 -5.10 12.61 19.10
CA VAL A 70 -3.98 13.13 18.29
C VAL A 70 -4.00 14.64 18.25
N ASN A 71 -5.14 15.25 17.90
CA ASN A 71 -5.26 16.70 17.78
C ASN A 71 -5.10 17.44 19.12
N SER A 72 -5.35 16.77 20.26
CA SER A 72 -5.25 17.39 21.59
C SER A 72 -3.91 17.16 22.27
N ASN A 73 -3.18 16.09 21.93
CA ASN A 73 -1.98 15.66 22.66
C ASN A 73 -0.70 15.72 21.83
N THR A 74 -0.79 16.08 20.55
CA THR A 74 0.35 16.21 19.63
C THR A 74 0.26 17.47 18.80
N GLU A 75 1.31 17.79 18.07
CA GLU A 75 1.32 18.88 17.06
C GLU A 75 0.71 18.46 15.71
N PHE A 76 0.34 17.19 15.55
CA PHE A 76 -0.22 16.67 14.31
C PHE A 76 -1.71 17.02 14.17
N ASN A 77 -2.11 17.32 12.92
CA ASN A 77 -3.50 17.48 12.55
C ASN A 77 -4.04 16.17 11.98
N SER A 78 -5.15 15.69 12.48
CA SER A 78 -5.77 14.48 11.99
C SER A 78 -7.26 14.66 11.67
N VAL A 79 -7.76 13.81 10.79
CA VAL A 79 -9.17 13.75 10.37
C VAL A 79 -9.60 12.29 10.23
N SER A 80 -10.89 12.01 10.48
CA SER A 80 -11.49 10.71 10.14
C SER A 80 -12.42 10.84 8.93
N LEU A 81 -12.41 9.83 8.09
CA LEU A 81 -13.32 9.64 6.97
C LEU A 81 -13.91 8.22 7.04
N SER A 82 -15.20 8.10 6.77
CA SER A 82 -15.86 6.79 6.66
C SER A 82 -16.01 6.40 5.19
N ILE A 83 -15.82 5.12 4.88
CA ILE A 83 -16.16 4.60 3.55
C ILE A 83 -17.65 4.83 3.22
N ASP A 84 -18.50 4.84 4.25
CA ASP A 84 -19.95 5.10 4.12
C ASP A 84 -20.26 6.51 3.58
N ASP A 85 -19.35 7.48 3.70
CA ASP A 85 -19.50 8.83 3.17
C ASP A 85 -19.32 8.93 1.65
N PHE A 86 -18.87 7.86 1.03
CA PHE A 86 -18.59 7.76 -0.41
C PHE A 86 -19.63 6.92 -1.17
N TYR A 87 -20.80 6.60 -0.60
CA TYR A 87 -21.82 5.86 -1.33
C TYR A 87 -22.28 6.62 -2.57
N LEU A 88 -22.52 5.88 -3.64
CA LEU A 88 -23.21 6.36 -4.83
C LEU A 88 -24.62 6.82 -4.47
N SER A 89 -25.17 7.77 -5.24
CA SER A 89 -26.56 8.21 -5.10
C SER A 89 -27.52 7.02 -5.29
N ARG A 90 -28.73 7.17 -4.77
CA ARG A 90 -29.79 6.18 -4.96
C ARG A 90 -30.06 5.90 -6.44
N ASP A 91 -30.07 6.95 -7.27
CA ASP A 91 -30.30 6.80 -8.70
C ASP A 91 -29.18 6.02 -9.38
N ALA A 92 -27.92 6.32 -9.09
CA ALA A 92 -26.76 5.59 -9.63
C ALA A 92 -26.78 4.12 -9.20
N ARG A 93 -27.14 3.81 -7.95
CA ARG A 93 -27.30 2.43 -7.47
C ARG A 93 -28.48 1.70 -8.15
N ASN A 94 -29.58 2.42 -8.43
CA ASN A 94 -30.72 1.85 -9.16
C ASN A 94 -30.37 1.56 -10.63
N GLU A 95 -29.53 2.38 -11.28
CA GLU A 95 -28.98 2.09 -12.61
C GLU A 95 -28.11 0.84 -12.56
N LEU A 96 -27.17 0.77 -11.62
CA LEU A 96 -26.33 -0.40 -11.41
C LEU A 96 -27.17 -1.67 -11.13
N ALA A 97 -28.27 -1.51 -10.39
CA ALA A 97 -29.17 -2.61 -10.11
C ALA A 97 -29.91 -3.13 -11.37
N LYS A 98 -30.22 -2.25 -12.32
CA LYS A 98 -30.82 -2.64 -13.62
C LYS A 98 -29.81 -3.28 -14.56
N ASP A 99 -28.59 -2.71 -14.61
CA ASP A 99 -27.58 -3.09 -15.59
C ASP A 99 -26.80 -4.35 -15.20
N VAL A 100 -26.62 -4.59 -13.89
CA VAL A 100 -25.79 -5.69 -13.38
C VAL A 100 -26.58 -6.68 -12.57
N HIS A 101 -27.12 -6.25 -11.41
CA HIS A 101 -27.86 -7.16 -10.53
C HIS A 101 -28.73 -6.40 -9.50
N PRO A 102 -30.00 -6.81 -9.25
CA PRO A 102 -30.93 -6.09 -8.36
C PRO A 102 -30.42 -5.84 -6.94
N LEU A 103 -29.54 -6.68 -6.41
CA LEU A 103 -28.96 -6.51 -5.07
C LEU A 103 -28.09 -5.25 -4.93
N PHE A 104 -27.64 -4.61 -6.02
CA PHE A 104 -26.93 -3.34 -5.98
C PHE A 104 -27.81 -2.12 -5.66
N ALA A 105 -29.12 -2.25 -5.64
CA ALA A 105 -30.01 -1.21 -5.14
C ALA A 105 -29.76 -0.89 -3.65
N SER A 106 -29.35 -1.90 -2.88
CA SER A 106 -28.90 -1.71 -1.48
C SER A 106 -27.50 -1.16 -1.43
N ARG A 107 -27.28 -0.07 -0.66
CA ARG A 107 -25.95 0.42 -0.36
C ARG A 107 -25.20 -0.54 0.56
N GLY A 108 -23.88 -0.54 0.52
CA GLY A 108 -23.04 -1.21 1.51
C GLY A 108 -21.85 -1.96 0.93
N VAL A 109 -22.08 -2.78 -0.09
CA VAL A 109 -21.05 -3.67 -0.65
C VAL A 109 -20.12 -2.95 -1.65
N PRO A 110 -18.91 -3.48 -1.88
CA PRO A 110 -18.06 -3.01 -2.98
C PRO A 110 -18.82 -2.95 -4.31
N GLY A 111 -18.62 -1.84 -5.04
CA GLY A 111 -19.38 -1.46 -6.23
C GLY A 111 -20.47 -0.42 -5.96
N THR A 112 -20.83 -0.15 -4.69
CA THR A 112 -21.84 0.86 -4.33
C THR A 112 -21.23 2.17 -3.80
N HIS A 113 -19.91 2.35 -3.90
CA HIS A 113 -19.20 3.58 -3.51
C HIS A 113 -18.55 4.25 -4.72
N ASP A 114 -18.41 5.57 -4.68
CA ASP A 114 -17.61 6.35 -5.62
C ASP A 114 -16.11 6.22 -5.25
N THR A 115 -15.47 5.19 -5.77
CA THR A 115 -14.06 4.89 -5.51
C THR A 115 -13.12 5.94 -6.10
N GLN A 116 -13.50 6.60 -7.19
CA GLN A 116 -12.73 7.67 -7.80
C GLN A 116 -12.70 8.91 -6.89
N LEU A 117 -13.85 9.32 -6.36
CA LEU A 117 -13.94 10.40 -5.38
C LEU A 117 -13.14 10.06 -4.12
N MET A 118 -13.22 8.81 -3.67
CA MET A 118 -12.49 8.31 -2.49
C MET A 118 -10.98 8.43 -2.68
N GLU A 119 -10.45 7.92 -3.80
CA GLU A 119 -9.04 8.00 -4.15
C GLU A 119 -8.56 9.45 -4.28
N GLN A 120 -9.33 10.31 -4.95
CA GLN A 120 -9.01 11.73 -5.12
C GLN A 120 -8.96 12.46 -3.78
N THR A 121 -9.95 12.23 -2.90
CA THR A 121 -10.01 12.88 -1.58
C THR A 121 -8.83 12.46 -0.71
N LEU A 122 -8.57 11.16 -0.59
CA LEU A 122 -7.47 10.64 0.21
C LEU A 122 -6.11 11.10 -0.34
N SER A 123 -5.90 11.02 -1.65
CA SER A 123 -4.67 11.49 -2.29
C SER A 123 -4.43 12.99 -2.06
N ALA A 124 -5.47 13.81 -2.10
CA ALA A 124 -5.35 15.24 -1.85
C ALA A 124 -4.96 15.54 -0.40
N LEU A 125 -5.55 14.86 0.57
CA LEU A 125 -5.20 14.99 1.99
C LEU A 125 -3.75 14.53 2.25
N LEU A 126 -3.35 13.38 1.70
CA LEU A 126 -2.00 12.84 1.82
C LEU A 126 -0.94 13.66 1.08
N ALA A 127 -1.35 14.48 0.11
CA ALA A 127 -0.47 15.47 -0.52
C ALA A 127 -0.35 16.77 0.30
N GLY A 128 -0.94 16.85 1.49
CA GLY A 128 -0.91 18.02 2.36
C GLY A 128 -1.74 19.20 1.85
N LYS A 129 -2.71 18.97 0.95
CA LYS A 129 -3.59 20.02 0.47
C LYS A 129 -4.55 20.51 1.56
N VAL A 130 -4.88 21.79 1.53
CA VAL A 130 -5.91 22.42 2.36
C VAL A 130 -7.19 22.64 1.54
N GLU A 131 -8.28 22.90 2.24
CA GLU A 131 -9.61 23.12 1.63
C GLU A 131 -10.08 21.95 0.77
N VAL A 132 -9.61 20.72 1.10
CA VAL A 132 -10.09 19.50 0.46
C VAL A 132 -11.51 19.23 0.93
N PRO A 133 -12.51 19.19 0.03
CA PRO A 133 -13.87 18.86 0.41
C PRO A 133 -13.97 17.44 0.97
N LEU A 134 -14.61 17.29 2.13
CA LEU A 134 -14.80 16.00 2.80
C LEU A 134 -16.22 15.51 2.50
N PRO A 135 -16.39 14.47 1.68
CA PRO A 135 -17.70 13.92 1.33
C PRO A 135 -18.51 13.52 2.55
N GLN A 136 -19.83 13.61 2.44
CA GLN A 136 -20.77 13.19 3.46
C GLN A 136 -21.98 12.51 2.80
N PHE A 137 -22.50 11.47 3.46
CA PHE A 137 -23.68 10.74 3.03
C PHE A 137 -24.77 10.79 4.10
N ASP A 138 -25.98 11.19 3.70
CA ASP A 138 -27.13 11.19 4.59
C ASP A 138 -27.88 9.85 4.51
N LYS A 139 -27.74 9.06 5.56
CA LYS A 139 -28.38 7.74 5.67
C LYS A 139 -29.91 7.82 5.79
N LEU A 140 -30.47 8.99 6.12
CA LEU A 140 -31.94 9.20 6.23
C LEU A 140 -32.58 9.40 4.86
N THR A 141 -31.96 10.24 4.03
CA THR A 141 -32.40 10.46 2.65
C THR A 141 -31.92 9.38 1.70
N ASP A 142 -30.92 8.59 2.12
CA ASP A 142 -30.23 7.55 1.35
C ASP A 142 -29.51 8.08 0.10
N ASP A 143 -28.94 9.30 0.23
CA ASP A 143 -28.24 10.01 -0.84
C ASP A 143 -27.02 10.79 -0.31
N PRO A 144 -26.02 11.12 -1.17
CA PRO A 144 -24.97 12.05 -0.82
C PRO A 144 -25.50 13.41 -0.40
N VAL A 145 -24.92 14.00 0.63
CA VAL A 145 -25.16 15.38 1.00
C VAL A 145 -24.68 16.29 -0.15
N PRO A 146 -25.42 17.38 -0.50
CA PRO A 146 -24.96 18.32 -1.53
C PRO A 146 -23.54 18.84 -1.27
N LYS A 147 -22.72 18.93 -2.32
CA LYS A 147 -21.27 19.27 -2.20
C LYS A 147 -21.02 20.61 -1.53
N GLU A 148 -21.94 21.55 -1.66
CA GLU A 148 -21.88 22.88 -1.04
C GLU A 148 -21.98 22.86 0.48
N GLN A 149 -22.43 21.74 1.05
CA GLN A 149 -22.57 21.53 2.50
C GLN A 149 -21.40 20.69 3.08
N TRP A 150 -20.48 20.24 2.23
CA TRP A 150 -19.33 19.47 2.72
C TRP A 150 -18.38 20.35 3.51
N SER A 151 -17.89 19.86 4.61
CA SER A 151 -16.79 20.48 5.33
C SER A 151 -15.46 20.32 4.56
N SER A 152 -14.45 21.08 4.96
CA SER A 152 -13.10 20.94 4.41
C SER A 152 -12.05 21.12 5.50
N ASN A 153 -10.84 20.56 5.29
CA ASN A 153 -9.72 20.75 6.19
C ASN A 153 -9.15 22.18 6.04
N GLN A 154 -8.89 22.84 7.16
CA GLN A 154 -8.34 24.20 7.19
C GLN A 154 -6.81 24.21 7.31
N LYS A 155 -6.19 23.07 7.59
CA LYS A 155 -4.74 22.87 7.74
C LYS A 155 -4.33 21.61 7.00
N PRO A 156 -3.05 21.48 6.60
CA PRO A 156 -2.53 20.21 6.13
C PRO A 156 -2.79 19.09 7.15
N ILE A 157 -3.16 17.93 6.67
CA ILE A 157 -3.46 16.77 7.51
C ILE A 157 -2.23 15.87 7.58
N ASP A 158 -1.82 15.52 8.78
CA ASP A 158 -0.70 14.63 9.05
C ASP A 158 -1.13 13.16 9.16
N ILE A 159 -2.35 12.90 9.66
CA ILE A 159 -2.89 11.54 9.81
C ILE A 159 -4.35 11.52 9.37
N VAL A 160 -4.66 10.67 8.41
CA VAL A 160 -6.03 10.37 7.98
C VAL A 160 -6.44 9.02 8.56
N PHE A 161 -7.49 8.99 9.38
CA PHE A 161 -8.13 7.75 9.82
C PHE A 161 -9.27 7.41 8.86
N PHE A 162 -9.11 6.35 8.07
CA PHE A 162 -10.10 5.91 7.10
C PHE A 162 -10.76 4.62 7.59
N GLU A 163 -12.03 4.71 8.00
CA GLU A 163 -12.74 3.61 8.61
C GLU A 163 -13.82 3.01 7.71
N GLY A 164 -14.05 1.73 7.88
CA GLY A 164 -15.18 1.05 7.23
C GLY A 164 -15.21 -0.45 7.45
N TRP A 165 -16.37 -1.03 7.18
CA TRP A 165 -16.60 -2.45 7.41
C TRP A 165 -15.79 -3.35 6.45
N CYS A 166 -15.52 -2.87 5.23
CA CYS A 166 -14.73 -3.56 4.22
C CYS A 166 -13.39 -2.86 3.92
N VAL A 167 -13.00 -1.84 4.68
CA VAL A 167 -11.70 -1.19 4.52
C VAL A 167 -10.59 -2.22 4.74
N ALA A 168 -9.57 -2.22 3.89
CA ALA A 168 -8.48 -3.21 3.86
C ALA A 168 -8.91 -4.66 3.59
N SER A 169 -10.17 -4.92 3.21
CA SER A 169 -10.61 -6.26 2.81
C SER A 169 -9.89 -6.73 1.54
N THR A 170 -9.67 -8.03 1.44
CA THR A 170 -9.08 -8.66 0.26
C THR A 170 -10.13 -9.47 -0.50
N PRO A 171 -10.09 -9.51 -1.84
CA PRO A 171 -11.01 -10.33 -2.61
C PRO A 171 -10.73 -11.82 -2.42
N GLN A 172 -11.78 -12.60 -2.56
CA GLN A 172 -11.74 -14.04 -2.52
C GLN A 172 -11.24 -14.63 -3.85
N GLN A 173 -10.72 -15.85 -3.78
CA GLN A 173 -10.35 -16.62 -4.97
C GLN A 173 -11.61 -17.09 -5.73
N PRO A 174 -11.57 -17.26 -7.06
CA PRO A 174 -12.73 -17.65 -7.85
C PRO A 174 -13.45 -18.92 -7.38
N TYR A 175 -12.72 -19.90 -6.84
CA TYR A 175 -13.32 -21.13 -6.34
C TYR A 175 -14.19 -20.90 -5.07
N GLN A 176 -13.84 -19.91 -4.24
CA GLN A 176 -14.61 -19.55 -3.03
C GLN A 176 -15.96 -18.91 -3.38
N LEU A 177 -16.07 -18.32 -4.57
CA LEU A 177 -17.29 -17.68 -5.06
C LEU A 177 -18.29 -18.68 -5.66
N GLN A 178 -17.95 -19.96 -5.79
CA GLN A 178 -18.82 -20.98 -6.39
C GLN A 178 -20.01 -21.31 -5.48
N THR A 179 -19.78 -21.33 -4.16
CA THR A 179 -20.80 -21.72 -3.18
C THR A 179 -21.40 -20.47 -2.51
N PRO A 180 -22.74 -20.33 -2.49
CA PRO A 180 -23.42 -19.31 -1.70
C PRO A 180 -23.09 -19.46 -0.20
N VAL A 181 -22.94 -18.34 0.52
CA VAL A 181 -22.66 -18.34 1.96
C VAL A 181 -23.92 -18.21 2.81
N ASN A 182 -25.03 -17.77 2.22
CA ASN A 182 -26.32 -17.55 2.91
C ASN A 182 -27.50 -17.67 1.96
N GLU A 183 -28.73 -17.55 2.52
CA GLU A 183 -29.99 -17.62 1.78
C GLU A 183 -30.13 -16.51 0.72
N LEU A 184 -29.63 -15.29 0.98
CA LEU A 184 -29.66 -14.20 0.02
C LEU A 184 -28.93 -14.58 -1.28
N GLU A 185 -27.68 -15.06 -1.15
CA GLU A 185 -26.90 -15.50 -2.31
C GLU A 185 -27.51 -16.73 -2.99
N GLN A 186 -28.10 -17.65 -2.21
CA GLN A 186 -28.71 -18.86 -2.74
C GLN A 186 -29.97 -18.57 -3.55
N LEU A 187 -30.80 -17.63 -3.08
CA LEU A 187 -32.13 -17.39 -3.66
C LEU A 187 -32.13 -16.22 -4.65
N GLU A 188 -31.34 -15.18 -4.38
CA GLU A 188 -31.36 -13.95 -5.16
C GLU A 188 -30.11 -13.78 -6.05
N ASP A 189 -29.02 -14.56 -5.83
CA ASP A 189 -27.81 -14.56 -6.65
C ASP A 189 -27.36 -15.99 -6.98
N ALA A 190 -28.29 -16.84 -7.38
CA ALA A 190 -28.06 -18.27 -7.67
C ALA A 190 -26.93 -18.48 -8.70
N ASP A 191 -26.88 -17.64 -9.74
CA ASP A 191 -25.83 -17.65 -10.78
C ASP A 191 -24.52 -17.00 -10.34
N GLY A 192 -24.47 -16.39 -9.17
CA GLY A 192 -23.30 -15.75 -8.59
C GLY A 192 -22.80 -14.50 -9.32
N ILE A 193 -23.67 -13.83 -10.08
CA ILE A 193 -23.33 -12.61 -10.83
C ILE A 193 -22.96 -11.50 -9.87
N TRP A 194 -23.82 -11.28 -8.85
CA TRP A 194 -23.61 -10.21 -7.87
C TRP A 194 -22.34 -10.41 -7.06
N ARG A 195 -22.16 -11.59 -6.41
CA ARG A 195 -20.99 -11.82 -5.57
C ARG A 195 -19.67 -11.81 -6.36
N ARG A 196 -19.67 -12.23 -7.64
CA ARG A 196 -18.49 -12.09 -8.50
C ARG A 196 -18.21 -10.64 -8.88
N CYS A 197 -19.25 -9.83 -9.15
CA CYS A 197 -19.10 -8.42 -9.43
C CYS A 197 -18.59 -7.67 -8.19
N VAL A 198 -19.17 -7.89 -7.01
CA VAL A 198 -18.69 -7.34 -5.73
C VAL A 198 -17.21 -7.69 -5.50
N ASN A 199 -16.83 -8.95 -5.72
CA ASN A 199 -15.44 -9.39 -5.57
C ASN A 199 -14.51 -8.77 -6.62
N SER A 200 -14.98 -8.56 -7.84
CA SER A 200 -14.23 -7.87 -8.90
C SER A 200 -13.99 -6.40 -8.57
N CYS A 201 -15.01 -5.67 -8.12
CA CYS A 201 -14.84 -4.30 -7.64
C CYS A 201 -13.82 -4.26 -6.50
N LEU A 202 -13.96 -5.16 -5.52
CA LEU A 202 -13.01 -5.25 -4.41
C LEU A 202 -11.57 -5.54 -4.88
N ALA A 203 -11.41 -6.35 -5.94
CA ALA A 203 -10.11 -6.73 -6.49
C ALA A 203 -9.41 -5.59 -7.27
N ASN A 204 -10.16 -4.64 -7.78
CA ASN A 204 -9.66 -3.57 -8.65
C ASN A 204 -9.67 -2.22 -7.91
N GLU A 205 -10.72 -1.44 -8.05
CA GLU A 205 -10.78 -0.04 -7.62
C GLU A 205 -10.55 0.13 -6.12
N TYR A 206 -11.08 -0.79 -5.31
CA TYR A 206 -10.91 -0.71 -3.85
C TYR A 206 -9.48 -1.03 -3.40
N GLN A 207 -8.78 -1.93 -4.11
CA GLN A 207 -7.39 -2.23 -3.76
C GLN A 207 -6.46 -1.05 -4.00
N ASN A 208 -6.73 -0.21 -5.01
CA ASN A 208 -5.96 1.02 -5.23
C ASN A 208 -6.04 1.95 -4.01
N VAL A 209 -7.24 2.12 -3.46
CA VAL A 209 -7.46 2.92 -2.25
C VAL A 209 -6.83 2.27 -1.02
N PHE A 210 -7.07 0.97 -0.81
CA PHE A 210 -6.59 0.28 0.39
C PHE A 210 -5.07 0.11 0.42
N ALA A 211 -4.42 0.08 -0.76
CA ALA A 211 -2.96 0.06 -0.86
C ALA A 211 -2.29 1.36 -0.40
N MET A 212 -3.05 2.46 -0.27
CA MET A 212 -2.54 3.73 0.27
C MET A 212 -2.33 3.69 1.79
N ALA A 213 -2.89 2.68 2.48
CA ALA A 213 -2.79 2.57 3.93
C ALA A 213 -1.35 2.25 4.38
N ASP A 214 -0.83 3.08 5.27
CA ASP A 214 0.48 2.90 5.93
C ASP A 214 0.36 2.05 7.20
N TYR A 215 -0.83 2.04 7.83
CA TYR A 215 -1.12 1.30 9.06
C TYR A 215 -2.56 0.78 9.04
N THR A 216 -2.77 -0.45 9.44
CA THR A 216 -4.08 -1.11 9.39
C THR A 216 -4.49 -1.63 10.77
N ILE A 217 -5.70 -1.28 11.20
CA ILE A 217 -6.31 -1.71 12.46
C ILE A 217 -7.52 -2.58 12.15
N MET A 218 -7.72 -3.66 12.89
CA MET A 218 -8.94 -4.44 12.84
C MET A 218 -9.58 -4.60 14.22
N LEU A 219 -10.87 -4.23 14.33
CA LEU A 219 -11.73 -4.62 15.44
C LEU A 219 -12.40 -5.94 15.07
N LYS A 220 -11.87 -7.03 15.60
CA LYS A 220 -12.30 -8.39 15.25
C LYS A 220 -13.43 -8.86 16.16
N ALA A 221 -14.63 -9.04 15.58
CA ALA A 221 -15.74 -9.72 16.25
C ALA A 221 -15.44 -11.20 16.48
N PRO A 222 -16.02 -11.84 17.49
CA PRO A 222 -15.84 -13.28 17.72
C PRO A 222 -16.36 -14.12 16.58
N SER A 223 -17.54 -13.79 16.03
CA SER A 223 -18.17 -14.48 14.92
C SER A 223 -19.07 -13.54 14.09
N PHE A 224 -19.55 -13.99 12.95
CA PHE A 224 -20.56 -13.26 12.18
C PHE A 224 -21.93 -13.25 12.88
N GLU A 225 -22.24 -14.28 13.62
CA GLU A 225 -23.46 -14.42 14.41
C GLU A 225 -23.55 -13.33 15.49
N ASP A 226 -22.42 -12.96 16.12
CA ASP A 226 -22.35 -11.85 17.05
C ASP A 226 -22.60 -10.50 16.35
N VAL A 227 -22.09 -10.33 15.12
CA VAL A 227 -22.35 -9.12 14.31
C VAL A 227 -23.84 -8.94 14.05
N TYR A 228 -24.54 -10.02 13.72
CA TYR A 228 -25.99 -10.00 13.54
C TYR A 228 -26.70 -9.63 14.85
N ALA A 229 -26.33 -10.27 15.96
CA ALA A 229 -26.90 -9.98 17.27
C ALA A 229 -26.70 -8.51 17.69
N TRP A 230 -25.50 -7.96 17.49
CA TRP A 230 -25.21 -6.55 17.78
C TRP A 230 -26.07 -5.60 16.94
N ARG A 231 -26.27 -5.92 15.68
CA ARG A 231 -27.09 -5.06 14.80
C ARG A 231 -28.57 -5.16 15.15
N LEU A 232 -29.06 -6.32 15.54
CA LEU A 232 -30.42 -6.53 16.02
C LEU A 232 -30.67 -5.73 17.30
N GLU A 233 -29.74 -5.75 18.25
CA GLU A 233 -29.82 -4.95 19.46
C GLU A 233 -29.86 -3.44 19.17
N GLN A 234 -29.04 -2.96 18.23
CA GLN A 234 -29.07 -1.55 17.81
C GLN A 234 -30.42 -1.17 17.22
N GLU A 235 -31.00 -2.04 16.40
CA GLU A 235 -32.31 -1.81 15.78
C GLU A 235 -33.42 -1.77 16.84
N HIS A 236 -33.42 -2.68 17.81
CA HIS A 236 -34.36 -2.66 18.93
C HIS A 236 -34.26 -1.37 19.75
N LYS A 237 -33.04 -0.90 20.03
CA LYS A 237 -32.81 0.39 20.72
C LYS A 237 -33.33 1.58 19.91
N LEU A 238 -33.18 1.55 18.57
CA LEU A 238 -33.68 2.59 17.69
C LEU A 238 -35.21 2.62 17.68
N ILE A 239 -35.85 1.45 17.54
CA ILE A 239 -37.31 1.30 17.59
C ILE A 239 -37.86 1.76 18.94
N ALA A 240 -37.19 1.41 20.05
CA ALA A 240 -37.60 1.85 21.39
C ALA A 240 -37.53 3.38 21.58
N LYS A 241 -36.58 4.05 20.92
CA LYS A 241 -36.43 5.52 20.99
C LYS A 241 -37.37 6.28 20.05
N LYS A 242 -37.59 5.80 18.83
CA LYS A 242 -38.28 6.53 17.74
C LYS A 242 -39.64 5.93 17.37
N GLY A 243 -39.98 4.76 17.85
CA GLY A 243 -41.12 3.97 17.37
C GLY A 243 -40.79 3.23 16.07
N GLN A 244 -41.67 2.30 15.70
CA GLN A 244 -41.57 1.60 14.41
C GLN A 244 -42.03 2.53 13.29
N GLY A 245 -41.21 2.79 12.27
CA GLY A 245 -41.52 3.73 11.19
C GLY A 245 -40.49 3.69 10.06
N GLN A 246 -40.54 4.70 9.17
CA GLN A 246 -39.57 4.83 8.08
C GLN A 246 -38.13 4.84 8.63
N GLY A 247 -37.29 3.93 8.13
CA GLY A 247 -35.89 3.80 8.51
C GLY A 247 -35.61 2.77 9.61
N THR A 248 -36.62 2.00 10.07
CA THR A 248 -36.43 0.85 10.97
C THR A 248 -36.69 -0.46 10.22
N PHE A 249 -35.94 -1.51 10.58
CA PHE A 249 -36.09 -2.85 10.03
C PHE A 249 -36.88 -3.74 10.97
N ASP A 250 -37.78 -4.59 10.43
CA ASP A 250 -38.17 -5.77 11.13
C ASP A 250 -37.06 -6.84 11.09
N GLU A 251 -37.20 -7.91 11.86
CA GLU A 251 -36.14 -8.91 12.00
C GLU A 251 -35.80 -9.61 10.66
N VAL A 252 -36.80 -9.85 9.82
CA VAL A 252 -36.64 -10.51 8.50
C VAL A 252 -35.88 -9.59 7.54
N SER A 253 -36.32 -8.34 7.45
CA SER A 253 -35.68 -7.33 6.62
C SER A 253 -34.26 -7.01 7.10
N LEU A 254 -34.04 -6.99 8.42
CA LEU A 254 -32.71 -6.81 9.00
C LEU A 254 -31.79 -7.99 8.66
N LYS A 255 -32.25 -9.24 8.81
CA LYS A 255 -31.49 -10.42 8.44
C LYS A 255 -31.07 -10.37 6.97
N ARG A 256 -32.03 -10.06 6.08
CA ARG A 256 -31.73 -9.90 4.66
C ARG A 256 -30.70 -8.79 4.39
N PHE A 257 -30.83 -7.64 5.04
CA PHE A 257 -29.88 -6.54 4.91
C PHE A 257 -28.46 -6.95 5.36
N ILE A 258 -28.33 -7.58 6.51
CA ILE A 258 -27.04 -8.02 7.05
C ILE A 258 -26.39 -9.10 6.18
N SER A 259 -27.20 -9.95 5.51
CA SER A 259 -26.69 -11.00 4.62
C SER A 259 -25.87 -10.46 3.44
N HIS A 260 -26.06 -9.21 3.03
CA HIS A 260 -25.22 -8.58 1.99
C HIS A 260 -23.74 -8.46 2.43
N PHE A 261 -23.47 -8.37 3.73
CA PHE A 261 -22.14 -8.13 4.29
C PHE A 261 -21.44 -9.43 4.71
N GLU A 262 -22.17 -10.53 4.81
CA GLU A 262 -21.72 -11.76 5.46
C GLU A 262 -20.46 -12.33 4.81
N ARG A 263 -20.43 -12.47 3.50
CA ARG A 263 -19.31 -13.06 2.76
C ARG A 263 -17.99 -12.39 3.08
N ILE A 264 -17.92 -11.08 2.90
CA ILE A 264 -16.70 -10.30 3.13
C ILE A 264 -16.37 -10.23 4.63
N THR A 265 -17.38 -10.14 5.50
CA THR A 265 -17.13 -10.14 6.95
C THR A 265 -16.52 -11.46 7.41
N ARG A 266 -17.05 -12.61 6.98
CA ARG A 266 -16.46 -13.92 7.29
C ARG A 266 -15.04 -14.05 6.75
N GLU A 267 -14.79 -13.58 5.54
CA GLU A 267 -13.43 -13.56 4.97
C GLU A 267 -12.48 -12.69 5.80
N ASN A 268 -12.90 -11.48 6.19
CA ASN A 268 -12.10 -10.61 7.05
C ASN A 268 -11.79 -11.25 8.40
N LEU A 269 -12.77 -11.86 9.05
CA LEU A 269 -12.58 -12.55 10.34
C LEU A 269 -11.58 -13.71 10.22
N ALA A 270 -11.54 -14.38 9.06
CA ALA A 270 -10.66 -15.51 8.82
C ALA A 270 -9.25 -15.09 8.38
N THR A 271 -9.11 -14.05 7.56
CA THR A 271 -7.86 -13.75 6.85
C THR A 271 -7.24 -12.41 7.21
N LEU A 272 -8.04 -11.32 7.29
CA LEU A 272 -7.52 -9.98 7.53
C LEU A 272 -6.84 -9.84 8.90
N ALA A 273 -7.37 -10.52 9.93
CA ALA A 273 -6.78 -10.55 11.26
C ALA A 273 -5.31 -11.00 11.30
N HIS A 274 -4.83 -11.66 10.25
CA HIS A 274 -3.45 -12.12 10.15
C HIS A 274 -2.51 -11.14 9.44
N SER A 275 -3.03 -10.01 8.94
CA SER A 275 -2.25 -9.07 8.12
C SER A 275 -2.35 -7.62 8.57
N VAL A 276 -3.00 -7.34 9.71
CA VAL A 276 -3.12 -5.99 10.26
C VAL A 276 -1.97 -5.64 11.20
N ASP A 277 -1.66 -4.36 11.33
CA ASP A 277 -0.64 -3.85 12.25
C ASP A 277 -1.12 -3.87 13.70
N ALA A 278 -2.41 -3.62 13.93
CA ALA A 278 -3.04 -3.75 15.25
C ALA A 278 -4.35 -4.55 15.17
N LEU A 279 -4.47 -5.57 16.01
CA LEU A 279 -5.66 -6.40 16.13
C LEU A 279 -6.29 -6.21 17.52
N LEU A 280 -7.53 -5.70 17.56
CA LEU A 280 -8.33 -5.57 18.78
C LEU A 280 -9.38 -6.68 18.78
N LEU A 281 -9.27 -7.62 19.71
CA LEU A 281 -10.22 -8.73 19.86
C LEU A 281 -11.41 -8.27 20.69
N LEU A 282 -12.61 -8.39 20.14
CA LEU A 282 -13.86 -8.09 20.81
C LEU A 282 -14.47 -9.36 21.38
N ASP A 283 -15.18 -9.24 22.49
CA ASP A 283 -16.08 -10.28 22.99
C ASP A 283 -17.52 -10.08 22.50
N THR A 284 -18.43 -10.93 22.95
CA THR A 284 -19.85 -10.89 22.58
C THR A 284 -20.56 -9.61 23.05
N GLU A 285 -20.04 -8.96 24.11
CA GLU A 285 -20.53 -7.67 24.64
C GLU A 285 -19.89 -6.45 23.97
N ARG A 286 -19.03 -6.68 22.94
CA ARG A 286 -18.26 -5.66 22.21
C ARG A 286 -17.16 -5.00 23.04
N ASP A 287 -16.75 -5.62 24.14
CA ASP A 287 -15.62 -5.13 24.91
C ASP A 287 -14.31 -5.64 24.30
N ILE A 288 -13.28 -4.77 24.28
CA ILE A 288 -11.96 -5.18 23.82
C ILE A 288 -11.32 -6.01 24.93
N THR A 289 -11.07 -7.27 24.63
CA THR A 289 -10.45 -8.22 25.59
C THR A 289 -8.95 -8.29 25.45
N LYS A 290 -8.44 -8.00 24.25
CA LYS A 290 -7.00 -8.06 23.93
C LYS A 290 -6.66 -7.15 22.76
N MET A 291 -5.49 -6.55 22.81
CA MET A 291 -4.84 -5.91 21.66
C MET A 291 -3.54 -6.66 21.35
N GLU A 292 -3.33 -6.95 20.07
CA GLU A 292 -2.10 -7.53 19.55
C GLU A 292 -1.50 -6.53 18.57
N LEU A 293 -0.30 -6.03 18.86
CA LEU A 293 0.43 -5.13 17.97
C LEU A 293 1.49 -5.90 17.19
N LEU A 294 1.65 -5.57 15.92
CA LEU A 294 2.67 -6.17 15.08
C LEU A 294 4.08 -5.80 15.58
N ALA A 295 4.23 -4.58 16.11
CA ALA A 295 5.49 -4.07 16.67
C ALA A 295 6.02 -4.87 17.88
N ASP A 296 5.15 -5.60 18.60
CA ASP A 296 5.57 -6.46 19.72
C ASP A 296 6.33 -7.73 19.27
N GLN A 297 6.36 -8.01 17.97
CA GLN A 297 7.09 -9.14 17.42
C GLN A 297 8.51 -8.72 17.02
N ILE A 298 9.45 -9.67 17.06
CA ILE A 298 10.81 -9.40 16.59
C ILE A 298 10.80 -9.15 15.08
N ALA A 299 11.14 -7.92 14.69
CA ALA A 299 11.14 -7.51 13.29
C ALA A 299 12.08 -8.37 12.43
N GLN A 300 11.63 -8.69 11.21
CA GLN A 300 12.41 -9.39 10.21
C GLN A 300 13.12 -8.38 9.32
N PRO A 301 14.43 -8.50 9.05
CA PRO A 301 15.08 -7.62 8.08
C PRO A 301 14.60 -7.95 6.66
N LEU A 302 14.23 -6.90 5.93
CA LEU A 302 13.88 -6.96 4.51
C LEU A 302 14.71 -5.91 3.79
N ILE A 303 15.63 -6.36 2.94
CA ILE A 303 16.59 -5.51 2.25
C ILE A 303 16.08 -5.23 0.83
N PHE A 304 15.96 -3.96 0.45
CA PHE A 304 15.78 -3.53 -0.92
C PHE A 304 17.08 -2.91 -1.42
N THR A 305 17.56 -3.34 -2.56
CA THR A 305 18.83 -2.86 -3.09
C THR A 305 18.74 -2.56 -4.58
N ASP A 306 19.35 -1.45 -4.99
CA ASP A 306 19.69 -1.29 -6.40
C ASP A 306 20.81 -2.28 -6.77
N LEU A 307 21.04 -2.44 -8.07
CA LEU A 307 22.05 -3.35 -8.62
C LEU A 307 23.31 -2.59 -9.03
N ASP A 308 23.24 -1.75 -10.06
CA ASP A 308 24.40 -1.12 -10.68
C ASP A 308 25.01 -0.06 -9.77
N GLY A 309 26.29 -0.19 -9.42
CA GLY A 309 26.97 0.75 -8.51
C GLY A 309 26.55 0.60 -7.04
N THR A 310 25.63 -0.32 -6.73
CA THR A 310 25.14 -0.59 -5.38
C THR A 310 25.49 -1.99 -4.90
N LEU A 311 24.86 -3.03 -5.47
CA LEU A 311 25.16 -4.44 -5.16
C LEU A 311 26.28 -4.97 -6.07
N LEU A 312 26.28 -4.56 -7.33
CA LEU A 312 27.24 -4.96 -8.35
C LEU A 312 28.20 -3.80 -8.62
N ASP A 313 29.43 -4.16 -8.97
CA ASP A 313 30.40 -3.18 -9.43
C ASP A 313 29.90 -2.45 -10.68
N HIS A 314 30.16 -1.16 -10.77
CA HIS A 314 29.64 -0.30 -11.84
C HIS A 314 30.20 -0.67 -13.24
N ASP A 315 31.43 -1.18 -13.28
CA ASP A 315 32.17 -1.39 -14.54
C ASP A 315 32.21 -2.87 -14.94
N SER A 316 32.46 -3.76 -13.96
CA SER A 316 32.66 -5.21 -14.25
C SER A 316 31.37 -6.02 -14.18
N TYR A 317 30.35 -5.54 -13.45
CA TYR A 317 29.10 -6.27 -13.16
C TYR A 317 29.33 -7.68 -12.59
N GLU A 318 30.48 -7.92 -11.94
CA GLU A 318 30.83 -9.23 -11.39
C GLU A 318 29.92 -9.62 -10.22
N CYS A 319 29.29 -10.80 -10.36
CA CYS A 319 28.35 -11.34 -9.37
C CYS A 319 29.03 -12.28 -8.35
N GLU A 320 30.17 -12.87 -8.68
CA GLU A 320 30.80 -13.95 -7.90
C GLU A 320 31.21 -13.51 -6.48
N VAL A 321 31.62 -12.24 -6.31
CA VAL A 321 32.06 -11.72 -5.01
C VAL A 321 30.92 -11.62 -4.00
N ILE A 322 29.70 -11.29 -4.46
CA ILE A 322 28.54 -11.06 -3.59
C ILE A 322 27.76 -12.34 -3.29
N LYS A 323 27.85 -13.35 -4.17
CA LYS A 323 27.09 -14.60 -4.10
C LYS A 323 27.18 -15.32 -2.75
N PRO A 324 28.36 -15.54 -2.13
CA PRO A 324 28.46 -16.22 -0.83
C PRO A 324 27.76 -15.45 0.30
N PHE A 325 27.75 -14.11 0.22
CA PHE A 325 27.12 -13.30 1.25
C PHE A 325 25.60 -13.27 1.09
N LEU A 326 25.07 -13.23 -0.14
CA LEU A 326 23.65 -13.38 -0.40
C LEU A 326 23.13 -14.75 0.06
N ALA A 327 23.87 -15.82 -0.21
CA ALA A 327 23.54 -17.15 0.28
C ALA A 327 23.46 -17.18 1.81
N LYS A 328 24.44 -16.59 2.51
CA LYS A 328 24.44 -16.48 3.97
C LYS A 328 23.25 -15.70 4.51
N LEU A 329 22.87 -14.60 3.87
CA LEU A 329 21.66 -13.83 4.25
C LEU A 329 20.41 -14.69 4.08
N ASN A 330 20.26 -15.35 2.94
CA ASN A 330 19.11 -16.22 2.66
C ASN A 330 19.00 -17.36 3.67
N ASP A 331 20.11 -18.03 4.02
CA ASP A 331 20.17 -19.09 5.02
C ASP A 331 19.74 -18.65 6.42
N THR A 332 19.83 -17.36 6.72
CA THR A 332 19.41 -16.76 8.00
C THR A 332 18.03 -16.12 7.92
N GLY A 333 17.30 -16.32 6.82
CA GLY A 333 15.94 -15.79 6.61
C GLY A 333 15.88 -14.29 6.31
N VAL A 334 17.00 -13.70 5.85
CA VAL A 334 17.06 -12.31 5.42
C VAL A 334 16.76 -12.23 3.93
N ASN A 335 15.63 -11.64 3.57
CA ASN A 335 15.23 -11.47 2.17
C ASN A 335 15.91 -10.23 1.56
N VAL A 336 16.51 -10.41 0.38
CA VAL A 336 17.16 -9.33 -0.39
C VAL A 336 16.41 -9.16 -1.70
N ILE A 337 15.78 -8.02 -1.88
CA ILE A 337 14.92 -7.69 -3.02
C ILE A 337 15.66 -6.74 -3.95
N PHE A 338 15.87 -7.15 -5.19
CA PHE A 338 16.42 -6.26 -6.21
C PHE A 338 15.37 -5.25 -6.64
N ASN A 339 15.74 -3.96 -6.66
CA ASN A 339 14.88 -2.84 -7.03
C ASN A 339 15.65 -1.91 -7.96
N THR A 340 15.55 -2.15 -9.27
CA THR A 340 16.52 -1.66 -10.23
C THR A 340 15.88 -0.97 -11.45
N SER A 341 16.69 -0.24 -12.20
CA SER A 341 16.33 0.29 -13.53
C SER A 341 16.38 -0.76 -14.65
N LYS A 342 16.94 -1.95 -14.37
CA LYS A 342 17.07 -3.05 -15.32
C LYS A 342 15.72 -3.65 -15.70
N THR A 343 15.70 -4.37 -16.83
CA THR A 343 14.54 -5.12 -17.36
C THR A 343 14.32 -6.43 -16.59
N PHE A 344 13.15 -7.04 -16.79
CA PHE A 344 12.87 -8.40 -16.34
C PHE A 344 13.93 -9.41 -16.83
N ALA A 345 14.31 -9.31 -18.10
CA ALA A 345 15.27 -10.23 -18.72
C ALA A 345 16.67 -10.12 -18.08
N GLU A 346 17.14 -8.89 -17.83
CA GLU A 346 18.43 -8.67 -17.16
C GLU A 346 18.41 -9.20 -15.72
N VAL A 347 17.34 -8.89 -14.97
CA VAL A 347 17.26 -9.32 -13.55
C VAL A 347 17.17 -10.84 -13.42
N THR A 348 16.40 -11.51 -14.26
CA THR A 348 16.31 -12.98 -14.24
C THR A 348 17.63 -13.66 -14.59
N ASP A 349 18.40 -13.09 -15.50
CA ASP A 349 19.74 -13.55 -15.84
C ASP A 349 20.73 -13.37 -14.65
N ILE A 350 20.71 -12.19 -13.99
CA ILE A 350 21.51 -11.91 -12.80
C ILE A 350 21.11 -12.85 -11.64
N GLN A 351 19.82 -13.01 -11.38
CA GLN A 351 19.33 -13.91 -10.32
C GLN A 351 19.79 -15.36 -10.55
N LYS A 352 19.76 -15.81 -11.80
CA LYS A 352 20.26 -17.15 -12.17
C LYS A 352 21.76 -17.30 -11.87
N GLY A 353 22.58 -16.30 -12.19
CA GLY A 353 24.00 -16.28 -11.88
C GLY A 353 24.29 -16.33 -10.38
N LEU A 354 23.50 -15.59 -9.61
CA LEU A 354 23.63 -15.48 -8.14
C LEU A 354 22.97 -16.63 -7.36
N ASP A 355 22.23 -17.52 -8.01
CA ASP A 355 21.37 -18.53 -7.36
C ASP A 355 20.38 -17.87 -6.36
N HIS A 356 19.75 -16.80 -6.81
CA HIS A 356 18.91 -15.92 -6.00
C HIS A 356 17.45 -15.94 -6.49
N HIS A 357 16.54 -16.50 -5.68
CA HIS A 357 15.13 -16.75 -6.05
C HIS A 357 14.16 -15.93 -5.22
N GLN A 358 14.36 -14.62 -5.18
CA GLN A 358 13.53 -13.68 -4.43
C GLN A 358 12.63 -12.86 -5.39
N PRO A 359 11.55 -12.27 -4.89
CA PRO A 359 10.85 -11.23 -5.63
C PRO A 359 11.79 -10.09 -6.06
N PHE A 360 11.43 -9.37 -7.12
CA PHE A 360 12.23 -8.24 -7.58
C PHE A 360 11.38 -7.17 -8.27
N ILE A 361 11.93 -5.98 -8.37
CA ILE A 361 11.31 -4.78 -8.93
C ILE A 361 12.17 -4.29 -10.08
N VAL A 362 11.53 -3.99 -11.22
CA VAL A 362 12.21 -3.62 -12.47
C VAL A 362 11.80 -2.25 -12.97
N GLU A 363 12.61 -1.73 -13.90
CA GLU A 363 12.34 -0.52 -14.68
C GLU A 363 11.93 0.67 -13.78
N ASN A 364 12.73 0.91 -12.69
CA ASN A 364 12.53 1.99 -11.73
C ASN A 364 11.16 1.93 -11.00
N GLY A 365 10.73 0.73 -10.62
CA GLY A 365 9.47 0.55 -9.91
C GLY A 365 8.25 0.38 -10.81
N ALA A 366 8.45 0.14 -12.10
CA ALA A 366 7.35 0.00 -13.05
C ALA A 366 6.59 -1.32 -12.92
N ALA A 367 7.28 -2.40 -12.51
CA ALA A 367 6.64 -3.67 -12.24
C ALA A 367 7.37 -4.47 -11.15
N VAL A 368 6.59 -5.24 -10.42
CA VAL A 368 7.04 -6.18 -9.39
C VAL A 368 6.81 -7.60 -9.90
N TYR A 369 7.82 -8.45 -9.77
CA TYR A 369 7.75 -9.86 -10.13
C TYR A 369 8.00 -10.73 -8.90
N ILE A 370 7.13 -11.71 -8.69
CA ILE A 370 7.16 -12.62 -7.54
C ILE A 370 7.16 -14.05 -8.09
N PRO A 371 8.14 -14.91 -7.75
CA PRO A 371 8.08 -16.32 -8.12
C PRO A 371 6.76 -16.96 -7.65
N LYS A 372 6.13 -17.81 -8.47
CA LYS A 372 4.77 -18.32 -8.20
C LYS A 372 4.61 -19.06 -6.87
N ASP A 373 5.65 -19.64 -6.37
CA ASP A 373 5.70 -20.45 -5.13
C ASP A 373 6.21 -19.66 -3.93
N TYR A 374 6.53 -18.38 -4.11
CA TYR A 374 7.14 -17.57 -3.06
C TYR A 374 6.17 -17.25 -1.94
N PHE A 375 4.95 -16.83 -2.27
CA PHE A 375 3.85 -16.68 -1.33
C PHE A 375 2.84 -17.83 -1.51
N LYS A 376 2.18 -18.23 -0.42
CA LYS A 376 1.12 -19.26 -0.47
C LYS A 376 -0.07 -18.88 -1.34
N VAL A 377 -0.33 -17.57 -1.47
CA VAL A 377 -1.48 -17.02 -2.20
C VAL A 377 -0.98 -15.98 -3.18
N LYS A 378 -1.50 -16.02 -4.41
CA LYS A 378 -1.22 -15.03 -5.44
C LYS A 378 -1.68 -13.64 -4.97
N PRO A 379 -0.81 -12.63 -4.96
CA PRO A 379 -1.21 -11.27 -4.65
C PRO A 379 -2.24 -10.73 -5.66
N ILE A 380 -3.14 -9.90 -5.15
CA ILE A 380 -4.24 -9.36 -5.94
C ILE A 380 -3.72 -8.33 -6.93
N GLY A 381 -4.37 -8.26 -8.10
CA GLY A 381 -3.95 -7.38 -9.19
C GLY A 381 -2.77 -7.93 -10.00
N CYS A 382 -2.18 -9.07 -9.60
CA CYS A 382 -1.13 -9.70 -10.37
C CYS A 382 -1.71 -10.53 -11.52
N ASP A 383 -1.07 -10.45 -12.67
CA ASP A 383 -1.20 -11.41 -13.76
C ASP A 383 -0.08 -12.46 -13.71
N GLU A 384 -0.06 -13.38 -14.69
CA GLU A 384 0.98 -14.38 -14.82
C GLU A 384 1.91 -14.05 -15.99
N TYR A 385 3.21 -14.02 -15.70
CA TYR A 385 4.23 -13.74 -16.70
C TYR A 385 5.46 -14.63 -16.50
N LYS A 386 5.78 -15.47 -17.47
CA LYS A 386 7.01 -16.30 -17.54
C LYS A 386 7.38 -17.01 -16.21
N GLY A 387 6.40 -17.58 -15.51
CA GLY A 387 6.64 -18.29 -14.24
C GLY A 387 6.56 -17.42 -12.97
N TYR A 388 6.25 -16.16 -13.13
CA TYR A 388 6.10 -15.18 -12.04
C TYR A 388 4.66 -14.68 -11.94
N TRP A 389 4.27 -14.20 -10.79
CA TRP A 389 3.18 -13.26 -10.61
C TRP A 389 3.72 -11.86 -10.83
N ARG A 390 3.10 -11.12 -11.75
CA ARG A 390 3.52 -9.77 -12.11
C ARG A 390 2.47 -8.76 -11.67
N PHE A 391 2.91 -7.70 -10.99
CA PHE A 391 2.11 -6.52 -10.69
C PHE A 391 2.70 -5.33 -11.44
N ALA A 392 1.97 -4.81 -12.44
CA ALA A 392 2.37 -3.62 -13.18
C ALA A 392 1.86 -2.36 -12.45
N MET A 393 2.78 -1.46 -12.11
CA MET A 393 2.46 -0.20 -11.44
C MET A 393 2.18 0.93 -12.43
N THR A 394 2.52 0.74 -13.70
CA THR A 394 2.34 1.72 -14.77
C THR A 394 1.91 1.04 -16.07
N GLN A 395 1.57 1.85 -17.05
CA GLN A 395 1.17 1.37 -18.38
C GLN A 395 2.39 0.94 -19.21
N SER A 396 2.13 0.22 -20.32
CA SER A 396 3.17 -0.24 -21.25
C SER A 396 3.87 0.92 -21.97
N THR A 397 5.02 0.61 -22.60
CA THR A 397 5.78 1.55 -23.45
C THR A 397 4.95 2.14 -24.59
N ASP A 398 3.91 1.44 -25.08
CA ASP A 398 3.04 1.98 -26.14
C ASP A 398 2.39 3.30 -25.73
N LYS A 399 1.93 3.39 -24.48
CA LYS A 399 1.34 4.64 -23.97
C LYS A 399 2.36 5.76 -23.84
N LEU A 400 3.59 5.46 -23.43
CA LEU A 400 4.68 6.43 -23.42
C LEU A 400 4.95 6.96 -24.83
N HIS A 401 4.97 6.08 -25.84
CA HIS A 401 5.20 6.48 -27.25
C HIS A 401 4.05 7.34 -27.79
N GLU A 402 2.80 7.05 -27.44
CA GLU A 402 1.66 7.91 -27.76
C GLU A 402 1.79 9.29 -27.12
N ASP A 403 2.10 9.34 -25.83
CA ASP A 403 2.24 10.59 -25.08
C ASP A 403 3.43 11.42 -25.60
N LEU A 404 4.57 10.81 -25.96
CA LEU A 404 5.68 11.50 -26.61
C LEU A 404 5.27 12.11 -27.96
N LYS A 405 4.52 11.39 -28.80
CA LYS A 405 3.98 11.92 -30.05
C LYS A 405 3.01 13.07 -29.83
N GLN A 406 2.18 12.99 -28.80
CA GLN A 406 1.17 13.98 -28.49
C GLN A 406 1.76 15.27 -27.90
N TYR A 407 2.67 15.16 -26.93
CA TYR A 407 3.12 16.29 -26.12
C TYR A 407 4.53 16.80 -26.47
N ALA A 408 5.35 15.97 -27.13
CA ALA A 408 6.75 16.26 -27.39
C ALA A 408 7.17 16.11 -28.88
N SER A 409 6.21 16.07 -29.82
CA SER A 409 6.48 15.88 -31.25
C SER A 409 7.45 16.90 -31.85
N GLN A 410 7.48 18.12 -31.33
CA GLN A 410 8.42 19.18 -31.78
C GLN A 410 9.88 18.84 -31.51
N PHE A 411 10.18 17.92 -30.60
CA PHE A 411 11.52 17.46 -30.26
C PHE A 411 11.89 16.13 -30.93
N SER A 412 11.03 15.61 -31.80
CA SER A 412 11.24 14.30 -32.46
C SER A 412 12.54 14.18 -33.26
N HIS A 413 13.09 15.32 -33.74
CA HIS A 413 14.35 15.35 -34.50
C HIS A 413 15.61 15.17 -33.63
N CYS A 414 15.52 15.38 -32.31
CA CYS A 414 16.61 15.22 -31.36
C CYS A 414 16.37 14.13 -30.30
N VAL A 415 15.26 13.40 -30.40
CA VAL A 415 14.88 12.28 -29.54
C VAL A 415 15.05 10.97 -30.30
N ARG A 416 15.86 10.06 -29.73
CA ARG A 416 15.92 8.66 -30.18
C ARG A 416 15.66 7.77 -28.97
N LEU A 417 14.66 6.89 -29.08
CA LEU A 417 14.27 5.98 -28.01
C LEU A 417 15.23 4.79 -27.93
N PHE A 418 15.43 4.27 -26.72
CA PHE A 418 16.33 3.14 -26.48
C PHE A 418 15.93 1.92 -27.33
N SER A 419 14.64 1.67 -27.50
CA SER A 419 14.09 0.61 -28.34
C SER A 419 14.42 0.74 -29.84
N GLN A 420 14.87 1.91 -30.31
CA GLN A 420 15.23 2.18 -31.71
C GLN A 420 16.70 1.89 -32.01
N PHE A 421 17.48 1.49 -31.01
CA PHE A 421 18.86 1.10 -31.18
C PHE A 421 19.00 -0.41 -31.37
N SER A 422 20.02 -0.84 -32.12
CA SER A 422 20.44 -2.23 -32.15
C SER A 422 21.23 -2.60 -30.87
N ALA A 423 21.33 -3.89 -30.59
CA ALA A 423 22.14 -4.36 -29.44
C ALA A 423 23.61 -3.93 -29.56
N GLN A 424 24.14 -3.89 -30.78
CA GLN A 424 25.50 -3.42 -31.04
C GLN A 424 25.67 -1.93 -30.71
N GLU A 425 24.75 -1.06 -31.11
CA GLU A 425 24.78 0.36 -30.77
C GLU A 425 24.64 0.59 -29.26
N ILE A 426 23.77 -0.19 -28.59
CA ILE A 426 23.64 -0.13 -27.13
C ILE A 426 24.95 -0.55 -26.45
N ALA A 427 25.60 -1.62 -26.93
CA ALA A 427 26.90 -2.06 -26.43
C ALA A 427 27.96 -0.95 -26.52
N GLU A 428 28.01 -0.26 -27.65
CA GLU A 428 28.93 0.87 -27.86
C GLU A 428 28.61 2.07 -26.96
N LEU A 429 27.31 2.38 -26.75
CA LEU A 429 26.86 3.49 -25.92
C LEU A 429 27.06 3.22 -24.42
N THR A 430 26.86 1.99 -23.98
CA THR A 430 26.80 1.66 -22.55
C THR A 430 28.05 0.96 -22.03
N GLY A 431 28.82 0.32 -22.91
CA GLY A 431 29.95 -0.57 -22.54
C GLY A 431 29.52 -1.97 -22.18
N LEU A 432 28.22 -2.30 -22.27
CA LEU A 432 27.71 -3.65 -22.00
C LEU A 432 28.15 -4.63 -23.10
N PRO A 433 28.35 -5.91 -22.79
CA PRO A 433 28.41 -6.96 -23.82
C PRO A 433 27.15 -7.01 -24.69
N VAL A 434 27.26 -7.43 -25.94
CA VAL A 434 26.14 -7.41 -26.89
C VAL A 434 24.97 -8.28 -26.42
N ASP A 435 25.24 -9.46 -25.87
CA ASP A 435 24.23 -10.36 -25.28
C ASP A 435 23.47 -9.71 -24.11
N LYS A 436 24.14 -8.91 -23.28
CA LYS A 436 23.50 -8.14 -22.20
C LYS A 436 22.70 -6.96 -22.76
N SER A 437 23.18 -6.34 -23.82
CA SER A 437 22.45 -5.27 -24.54
C SER A 437 21.13 -5.78 -25.14
N GLU A 438 21.09 -7.03 -25.62
CA GLU A 438 19.86 -7.69 -26.06
C GLU A 438 18.82 -7.86 -24.92
N LEU A 439 19.29 -8.15 -23.69
CA LEU A 439 18.42 -8.22 -22.52
C LEU A 439 17.91 -6.85 -22.11
N ALA A 440 18.77 -5.83 -22.17
CA ALA A 440 18.43 -4.45 -21.83
C ALA A 440 17.39 -3.84 -22.79
N LEU A 441 17.35 -4.28 -24.04
CA LEU A 441 16.34 -3.88 -25.02
C LEU A 441 14.94 -4.46 -24.76
N GLN A 442 14.78 -5.48 -23.89
CA GLN A 442 13.50 -6.12 -23.60
C GLN A 442 12.65 -5.33 -22.57
N ARG A 443 12.61 -4.01 -22.71
CA ARG A 443 11.82 -3.12 -21.85
C ARG A 443 10.33 -3.25 -22.11
N GLN A 444 9.52 -3.14 -21.07
CA GLN A 444 8.06 -3.28 -21.14
C GLN A 444 7.30 -2.03 -20.70
N TYR A 445 7.91 -1.20 -19.86
CA TYR A 445 7.25 -0.09 -19.19
C TYR A 445 7.98 1.24 -19.33
N SER A 446 9.22 1.21 -19.72
CA SER A 446 10.05 2.41 -19.90
C SER A 446 10.84 2.31 -21.20
N ASP A 447 11.06 3.44 -21.83
CA ASP A 447 11.90 3.54 -23.02
C ASP A 447 12.79 4.79 -22.88
N PRO A 448 14.02 4.63 -22.37
CA PRO A 448 14.91 5.76 -22.12
C PRO A 448 15.17 6.57 -23.40
N VAL A 449 15.22 7.88 -23.26
CA VAL A 449 15.45 8.81 -24.36
C VAL A 449 16.92 9.15 -24.46
N CYS A 450 17.55 8.86 -25.60
CA CYS A 450 18.81 9.43 -26.01
C CYS A 450 18.52 10.78 -26.67
N PHE A 451 19.05 11.85 -26.08
CA PHE A 451 18.79 13.21 -26.52
C PHE A 451 20.03 13.81 -27.18
N SER A 452 19.87 14.41 -28.38
CA SER A 452 20.96 14.96 -29.20
C SER A 452 20.79 16.46 -29.54
N GLY A 453 19.81 17.15 -28.95
CA GLY A 453 19.54 18.57 -29.18
C GLY A 453 20.33 19.52 -28.26
N SER A 454 20.01 20.80 -28.33
CA SER A 454 20.51 21.85 -27.44
C SER A 454 19.98 21.71 -26.00
N GLU A 455 20.59 22.37 -25.03
CA GLU A 455 20.09 22.40 -23.66
C GLU A 455 18.71 23.09 -23.55
N GLU A 456 18.40 24.07 -24.42
CA GLU A 456 17.08 24.71 -24.47
C GLU A 456 16.02 23.72 -24.95
N GLU A 457 16.32 22.95 -25.99
CA GLU A 457 15.41 21.89 -26.49
C GLU A 457 15.24 20.77 -25.46
N LYS A 458 16.30 20.43 -24.75
CA LYS A 458 16.24 19.44 -23.66
C LYS A 458 15.34 19.91 -22.52
N GLN A 459 15.47 21.16 -22.09
CA GLN A 459 14.61 21.75 -21.10
C GLN A 459 13.16 21.81 -21.58
N GLY A 460 12.93 22.15 -22.86
CA GLY A 460 11.62 22.13 -23.47
C GLY A 460 10.96 20.74 -23.49
N LEU A 461 11.73 19.69 -23.77
CA LEU A 461 11.27 18.30 -23.66
C LEU A 461 10.89 17.94 -22.23
N ILE A 462 11.74 18.30 -21.25
CA ILE A 462 11.49 18.06 -19.83
C ILE A 462 10.20 18.75 -19.40
N ASP A 463 10.02 20.01 -19.75
CA ASP A 463 8.83 20.80 -19.38
C ASP A 463 7.55 20.22 -20.00
N ALA A 464 7.60 19.83 -21.28
CA ALA A 464 6.46 19.24 -21.97
C ALA A 464 6.03 17.90 -21.35
N MET A 465 6.99 17.03 -21.06
CA MET A 465 6.68 15.73 -20.45
C MET A 465 6.28 15.86 -18.98
N SER A 466 6.83 16.83 -18.24
CA SER A 466 6.40 17.14 -16.87
C SER A 466 4.97 17.65 -16.83
N GLN A 467 4.57 18.51 -17.78
CA GLN A 467 3.17 18.97 -17.92
C GLN A 467 2.22 17.83 -18.29
N ALA A 468 2.71 16.82 -19.03
CA ALA A 468 1.96 15.60 -19.34
C ALA A 468 1.88 14.62 -18.14
N GLY A 469 2.45 14.99 -16.97
CA GLY A 469 2.41 14.22 -15.73
C GLY A 469 3.52 13.18 -15.59
N TYR A 470 4.61 13.31 -16.36
CA TYR A 470 5.80 12.46 -16.22
C TYR A 470 6.77 13.06 -15.21
N GLU A 471 7.35 12.23 -14.37
CA GLU A 471 8.57 12.53 -13.65
C GLU A 471 9.75 12.29 -14.60
N VAL A 472 10.61 13.30 -14.74
CA VAL A 472 11.74 13.28 -15.70
C VAL A 472 13.04 13.19 -14.91
N LEU A 473 13.74 12.07 -15.07
CA LEU A 473 15.05 11.84 -14.45
C LEU A 473 16.14 11.92 -15.52
N VAL A 474 16.98 12.92 -15.41
CA VAL A 474 18.13 13.11 -16.32
C VAL A 474 19.31 12.31 -15.79
N GLY A 475 19.64 11.20 -16.45
CA GLY A 475 20.84 10.40 -16.22
C GLY A 475 22.03 10.91 -17.03
N GLY A 476 23.19 10.28 -16.87
CA GLY A 476 24.40 10.68 -17.60
C GLY A 476 24.28 10.54 -19.12
N ARG A 477 23.56 9.56 -19.62
CA ARG A 477 23.42 9.26 -21.06
C ARG A 477 21.99 9.29 -21.57
N PHE A 478 21.02 9.05 -20.69
CA PHE A 478 19.61 8.91 -21.06
C PHE A 478 18.72 9.75 -20.16
N ILE A 479 17.61 10.20 -20.70
CA ILE A 479 16.49 10.78 -19.95
C ILE A 479 15.47 9.67 -19.71
N HIS A 480 15.12 9.45 -18.45
CA HIS A 480 14.09 8.50 -18.06
C HIS A 480 12.79 9.23 -17.79
N LEU A 481 11.72 8.71 -18.37
CA LEU A 481 10.35 9.22 -18.23
C LEU A 481 9.53 8.18 -17.45
N THR A 482 9.06 8.54 -16.26
CA THR A 482 8.23 7.68 -15.42
C THR A 482 6.91 8.35 -15.09
N LYS A 483 5.82 7.60 -15.00
CA LYS A 483 4.48 8.15 -14.71
C LYS A 483 3.74 7.28 -13.71
N GLY A 484 3.55 7.83 -12.50
CA GLY A 484 2.82 7.15 -11.43
C GLY A 484 3.56 5.99 -10.76
N ASN A 485 4.86 5.81 -11.06
CA ASN A 485 5.69 4.75 -10.47
C ASN A 485 7.07 5.29 -10.07
N ASN A 486 7.62 4.73 -9.02
CA ASN A 486 9.04 4.86 -8.64
C ASN A 486 9.43 3.68 -7.74
N LYS A 487 10.73 3.54 -7.49
CA LYS A 487 11.29 2.46 -6.66
C LYS A 487 10.66 2.40 -5.25
N GLY A 488 10.33 3.54 -4.64
CA GLY A 488 9.74 3.63 -3.31
C GLY A 488 8.28 3.15 -3.25
N LEU A 489 7.46 3.48 -4.26
CA LEU A 489 6.07 3.01 -4.35
C LEU A 489 6.02 1.49 -4.54
N ALA A 490 6.86 0.95 -5.42
CA ALA A 490 6.94 -0.49 -5.66
C ALA A 490 7.44 -1.24 -4.42
N GLN A 491 8.41 -0.68 -3.69
CA GLN A 491 8.89 -1.19 -2.40
C GLN A 491 7.76 -1.25 -1.37
N LYS A 492 6.99 -0.18 -1.20
CA LYS A 492 5.86 -0.15 -0.26
C LYS A 492 4.81 -1.20 -0.61
N TRP A 493 4.46 -1.33 -1.90
CA TRP A 493 3.50 -2.34 -2.34
C TRP A 493 4.00 -3.75 -2.01
N LEU A 494 5.25 -4.08 -2.32
CA LEU A 494 5.81 -5.41 -2.06
C LEU A 494 5.95 -5.69 -0.56
N LEU A 495 6.37 -4.70 0.25
CA LEU A 495 6.39 -4.80 1.71
C LEU A 495 5.00 -5.18 2.27
N ASN A 496 3.93 -4.58 1.73
CA ASN A 496 2.57 -4.93 2.14
C ASN A 496 2.21 -6.39 1.78
N GLN A 497 2.74 -6.94 0.67
CA GLN A 497 2.56 -8.36 0.38
C GLN A 497 3.32 -9.25 1.36
N PHE A 498 4.54 -8.87 1.77
CA PHE A 498 5.30 -9.57 2.81
C PHE A 498 4.55 -9.55 4.15
N LYS A 499 4.05 -8.40 4.60
CA LYS A 499 3.26 -8.27 5.83
C LYS A 499 2.01 -9.18 5.78
N LYS A 500 1.28 -9.19 4.66
CA LYS A 500 0.11 -10.05 4.45
C LYS A 500 0.46 -11.55 4.48
N ALA A 501 1.62 -11.94 3.93
CA ALA A 501 2.01 -13.34 3.82
C ALA A 501 2.57 -13.92 5.14
N TYR A 502 3.30 -13.14 5.91
CA TYR A 502 4.11 -13.64 7.02
C TYR A 502 3.67 -13.16 8.41
N ARG A 503 2.79 -12.16 8.51
CA ARG A 503 2.35 -11.57 9.79
C ARG A 503 3.52 -11.29 10.77
N ASN A 504 4.59 -10.72 10.23
CA ASN A 504 5.74 -10.28 11.03
C ASN A 504 5.99 -8.79 10.78
N PRO A 505 6.46 -8.05 11.78
CA PRO A 505 7.02 -6.73 11.52
C PRO A 505 8.27 -6.88 10.67
N PHE A 506 8.49 -5.92 9.77
CA PHE A 506 9.69 -5.88 8.95
C PHE A 506 10.46 -4.60 9.23
N THR A 507 11.77 -4.72 9.44
CA THR A 507 12.68 -3.58 9.37
C THR A 507 13.18 -3.48 7.94
N VAL A 508 12.77 -2.44 7.26
CA VAL A 508 13.12 -2.19 5.86
C VAL A 508 14.48 -1.50 5.78
N ILE A 509 15.40 -2.12 5.09
CA ILE A 509 16.73 -1.59 4.81
C ILE A 509 16.81 -1.32 3.32
N ALA A 510 17.19 -0.11 2.91
CA ALA A 510 17.36 0.22 1.50
C ALA A 510 18.79 0.68 1.20
N LEU A 511 19.31 0.18 0.07
CA LEU A 511 20.64 0.55 -0.42
C LEU A 511 20.56 1.00 -1.87
N GLY A 512 21.20 2.12 -2.20
CA GLY A 512 21.22 2.71 -3.53
C GLY A 512 22.43 3.65 -3.68
N ASP A 513 22.70 4.15 -4.89
CA ASP A 513 23.84 5.01 -5.15
C ASP A 513 23.47 6.31 -5.90
N SER A 514 22.26 6.42 -6.43
CA SER A 514 21.90 7.45 -7.40
C SER A 514 20.52 8.09 -7.18
N GLN A 515 20.17 9.08 -8.01
CA GLN A 515 18.95 9.89 -7.85
C GLN A 515 17.65 9.07 -7.91
N ASN A 516 17.60 8.03 -8.74
CA ASN A 516 16.42 7.15 -8.88
C ASN A 516 16.17 6.28 -7.63
N ASP A 517 17.14 6.19 -6.70
CA ASP A 517 17.03 5.45 -5.44
C ASP A 517 16.43 6.29 -4.32
N VAL A 518 16.39 7.60 -4.47
CA VAL A 518 15.95 8.52 -3.40
C VAL A 518 14.58 8.16 -2.85
N ALA A 519 13.63 7.78 -3.70
CA ALA A 519 12.30 7.38 -3.27
C ALA A 519 12.33 6.06 -2.46
N MET A 520 13.16 5.10 -2.85
CA MET A 520 13.39 3.84 -2.15
C MET A 520 14.06 4.06 -0.79
N LEU A 521 15.11 4.87 -0.75
CA LEU A 521 15.85 5.21 0.47
C LEU A 521 14.96 5.96 1.48
N LYS A 522 14.14 6.90 1.01
CA LYS A 522 13.18 7.63 1.86
C LYS A 522 12.09 6.73 2.44
N ALA A 523 11.77 5.63 1.78
CA ALA A 523 10.72 4.70 2.21
C ALA A 523 11.22 3.59 3.14
N ALA A 524 12.47 3.64 3.59
CA ALA A 524 13.11 2.63 4.44
C ALA A 524 13.34 3.14 5.87
N ASP A 525 13.36 2.19 6.83
CA ASP A 525 13.73 2.44 8.22
C ASP A 525 15.24 2.71 8.37
N THR A 526 16.04 2.08 7.52
CA THR A 526 17.48 2.28 7.43
C THR A 526 17.87 2.51 5.97
N ALA A 527 18.40 3.68 5.67
CA ALA A 527 18.82 4.07 4.32
C ALA A 527 20.35 4.18 4.25
N ILE A 528 20.93 3.49 3.28
CA ILE A 528 22.39 3.45 3.06
C ILE A 528 22.68 3.88 1.63
N LEU A 529 23.42 4.95 1.48
CA LEU A 529 23.94 5.40 0.19
C LEU A 529 25.31 4.73 -0.03
N ILE A 530 25.43 3.95 -1.10
CA ILE A 530 26.71 3.31 -1.45
C ILE A 530 27.58 4.32 -2.16
N ASN A 531 28.81 4.45 -1.70
CA ASN A 531 29.77 5.39 -2.27
C ASN A 531 30.07 5.04 -3.73
N ASN A 532 29.80 5.99 -4.62
CA ASN A 532 30.12 5.91 -6.04
C ASN A 532 31.06 7.07 -6.39
N PRO A 533 32.39 6.86 -6.42
CA PRO A 533 33.38 7.93 -6.60
C PRO A 533 33.25 8.72 -7.91
N GLY A 534 32.57 8.13 -8.91
CA GLY A 534 32.29 8.78 -10.20
C GLY A 534 31.04 9.67 -10.21
N SER A 535 30.23 9.64 -9.15
CA SER A 535 28.95 10.36 -9.10
C SER A 535 29.08 11.76 -8.50
N GLN A 536 28.89 12.78 -9.34
CA GLN A 536 28.80 14.18 -8.87
C GLN A 536 27.46 14.47 -8.14
N VAL A 537 26.50 13.58 -8.22
CA VAL A 537 25.13 13.76 -7.70
C VAL A 537 25.01 13.34 -6.24
N GLN A 538 25.88 12.47 -5.74
CA GLN A 538 25.77 11.90 -4.39
C GLN A 538 25.72 12.94 -3.26
N SER A 539 26.55 14.00 -3.35
CA SER A 539 26.53 15.08 -2.36
C SER A 539 25.22 15.87 -2.34
N GLN A 540 24.47 15.87 -3.44
CA GLN A 540 23.19 16.57 -3.58
C GLN A 540 22.03 15.76 -3.02
N ILE A 541 22.09 14.42 -3.11
CA ILE A 541 21.01 13.52 -2.67
C ILE A 541 21.18 13.05 -1.23
N LEU A 542 22.40 13.08 -0.68
CA LEU A 542 22.70 12.62 0.67
C LEU A 542 21.90 13.40 1.72
N GLN A 543 21.08 12.70 2.47
CA GLN A 543 20.32 13.26 3.59
C GLN A 543 21.07 13.04 4.90
N LYS A 544 20.90 13.95 5.87
CA LYS A 544 21.58 13.89 7.17
C LYS A 544 21.34 12.59 7.95
N ALA A 545 20.20 11.94 7.72
CA ALA A 545 19.81 10.69 8.38
C ALA A 545 20.34 9.43 7.66
N TRP A 546 20.91 9.55 6.45
CA TRP A 546 21.38 8.41 5.67
C TRP A 546 22.84 8.11 5.98
N GLN A 547 23.16 6.81 5.96
CA GLN A 547 24.55 6.35 6.03
C GLN A 547 25.17 6.42 4.64
N LEU A 548 26.43 6.87 4.58
CA LEU A 548 27.24 6.79 3.36
C LEU A 548 28.32 5.75 3.59
N SER A 549 28.41 4.75 2.71
CA SER A 549 29.44 3.72 2.82
C SER A 549 30.85 4.31 2.56
N GLU A 550 31.84 3.78 3.26
CA GLU A 550 33.25 4.17 3.03
C GLU A 550 33.77 3.61 1.71
N LYS A 551 33.34 2.40 1.35
CA LYS A 551 33.79 1.68 0.17
C LYS A 551 32.74 1.70 -0.93
N PRO A 552 33.15 1.63 -2.20
CA PRO A 552 32.21 1.42 -3.31
C PRO A 552 31.65 -0.01 -3.33
N ALA A 553 30.70 -0.24 -4.24
CA ALA A 553 30.16 -1.55 -4.54
C ALA A 553 31.25 -2.52 -5.04
N PRO A 554 31.13 -3.84 -4.79
CA PRO A 554 30.20 -4.51 -3.87
C PRO A 554 30.69 -4.50 -2.40
N ALA A 555 31.95 -4.10 -2.16
CA ALA A 555 32.58 -4.16 -0.84
C ALA A 555 31.88 -3.28 0.21
N GLY A 556 31.44 -2.08 -0.19
CA GLY A 556 30.66 -1.17 0.65
C GLY A 556 29.33 -1.80 1.06
N TRP A 557 28.63 -2.42 0.12
CA TRP A 557 27.37 -3.10 0.40
C TRP A 557 27.52 -4.20 1.45
N VAL A 558 28.52 -5.09 1.30
CA VAL A 558 28.80 -6.16 2.26
C VAL A 558 29.19 -5.59 3.63
N GLN A 559 30.02 -4.56 3.66
CA GLN A 559 30.48 -3.93 4.90
C GLN A 559 29.29 -3.34 5.67
N GLU A 560 28.47 -2.52 5.03
CA GLU A 560 27.36 -1.82 5.68
C GLU A 560 26.27 -2.80 6.15
N VAL A 561 25.85 -3.73 5.31
CA VAL A 561 24.84 -4.73 5.69
C VAL A 561 25.34 -5.61 6.84
N SER A 562 26.60 -6.07 6.81
CA SER A 562 27.19 -6.87 7.89
C SER A 562 27.28 -6.11 9.22
N ALA A 563 27.39 -4.80 9.18
CA ALA A 563 27.52 -3.95 10.37
C ALA A 563 26.21 -3.79 11.12
N LEU A 564 25.07 -3.94 10.45
CA LEU A 564 23.73 -3.73 11.03
C LEU A 564 23.45 -4.69 12.19
N THR A 565 22.98 -4.12 13.30
CA THR A 565 22.68 -4.91 14.53
C THR A 565 21.66 -6.01 14.26
N ILE A 566 20.61 -5.72 13.49
CA ILE A 566 19.57 -6.70 13.14
C ILE A 566 20.13 -7.87 12.32
N ILE A 567 21.09 -7.64 11.44
CA ILE A 567 21.74 -8.69 10.63
C ILE A 567 22.69 -9.52 11.49
N LYS A 568 23.50 -8.87 12.36
CA LYS A 568 24.36 -9.57 13.34
C LYS A 568 23.55 -10.50 14.23
N ALA A 569 22.38 -10.04 14.72
CA ALA A 569 21.49 -10.86 15.54
C ALA A 569 20.99 -12.11 14.80
N ARG A 570 20.66 -11.99 13.49
CA ARG A 570 20.26 -13.14 12.67
C ARG A 570 21.38 -14.16 12.49
N PHE A 571 22.60 -13.69 12.25
CA PHE A 571 23.76 -14.58 12.13
C PHE A 571 24.06 -15.31 13.44
N ALA A 572 23.96 -14.63 14.59
CA ALA A 572 24.18 -15.23 15.90
C ALA A 572 23.11 -16.30 16.22
N ALA A 573 21.83 -16.00 16.02
CA ALA A 573 20.74 -16.93 16.27
C ALA A 573 20.84 -18.23 15.46
N LYS A 574 21.33 -18.16 14.22
CA LYS A 574 21.54 -19.35 13.38
C LYS A 574 22.71 -20.22 13.87
N GLN A 575 23.77 -19.60 14.39
CA GLN A 575 24.91 -20.34 14.96
C GLN A 575 24.52 -21.13 16.21
N GLU A 576 23.69 -20.54 17.09
CA GLU A 576 23.16 -21.23 18.27
C GLU A 576 22.30 -22.44 17.91
N GLN A 577 21.44 -22.33 16.87
CA GLN A 577 20.63 -23.47 16.37
C GLN A 577 21.45 -24.60 15.74
N SER A 578 22.64 -24.32 15.27
CA SER A 578 23.52 -25.35 14.66
C SER A 578 24.40 -26.08 15.68
N HIS A 579 24.46 -25.63 16.93
CA HIS A 579 25.25 -26.20 18.01
C HIS A 579 24.41 -26.83 19.15
N GLY A 580 23.10 -26.76 19.06
CA GLY A 580 22.14 -27.44 19.96
C GLY A 580 21.42 -28.58 19.25
#